data_bf8d489e25681c4b0a844ff18b690cc1
#
_entry.id   bf8d489e25681c4b0a844ff18b690cc1
#
_cell.length_a   1.000
_cell.length_b   1.000
_cell.length_c   1.000
_cell.angle_alpha   90.00
_cell.angle_beta   90.00
_cell.angle_gamma   90.00
#
_symmetry.space_group_name_H-M   'P 1'
#
loop_
_entity.id
_entity.type
_entity.pdbx_description
1 polymer ?
#
loop_
_entity_poly.entity_id
_entity_poly.type
_entity_poly.pdbx_seq_one_letter_code
_entity_poly.pdbx_strand_id
1 'polypeptide(L)'
;MNRKILLAAAAFLIAAPLQAHNAWIKPSTTTVAGESGWVTFDVAASTDVYNADHRPMGLNMIKALAPDGSEAQIENGSTGQLRSTFDLHLTQQGTWRIGTESAGVTGSY
;
A
#
# COMPACT_ATOMS: atom_id res chain seq x y z
N MET A 1 -16.13 -44.75 -10.90
CA MET A 1 -17.04 -43.63 -11.17
C MET A 1 -16.98 -42.59 -10.07
N ASN A 2 -17.26 -42.96 -8.85
CA ASN A 2 -17.24 -42.03 -7.72
C ASN A 2 -15.84 -41.50 -7.39
N ARG A 3 -14.80 -42.25 -7.72
CA ARG A 3 -13.43 -41.84 -7.47
C ARG A 3 -13.02 -40.55 -8.21
N LYS A 4 -13.49 -40.41 -9.45
CA LYS A 4 -13.20 -39.21 -10.25
C LYS A 4 -13.88 -37.97 -9.68
N ILE A 5 -15.08 -38.15 -9.17
CA ILE A 5 -15.83 -37.04 -8.54
C ILE A 5 -15.14 -36.60 -7.23
N LEU A 6 -14.72 -37.59 -6.42
CA LEU A 6 -14.01 -37.30 -5.17
C LEU A 6 -12.68 -36.57 -5.39
N LEU A 7 -11.92 -37.00 -6.42
CA LEU A 7 -10.67 -36.33 -6.77
C LEU A 7 -10.90 -34.91 -7.24
N ALA A 8 -11.93 -34.66 -8.02
CA ALA A 8 -12.27 -33.31 -8.48
C ALA A 8 -12.67 -32.42 -7.31
N ALA A 9 -13.43 -32.91 -6.34
CA ALA A 9 -13.82 -32.17 -5.16
C ALA A 9 -12.60 -31.86 -4.27
N ALA A 10 -11.68 -32.80 -4.10
CA ALA A 10 -10.47 -32.60 -3.33
C ALA A 10 -9.56 -31.55 -4.00
N ALA A 11 -9.41 -31.61 -5.33
CA ALA A 11 -8.63 -30.62 -6.08
C ALA A 11 -9.23 -29.23 -5.95
N PHE A 12 -10.55 -29.09 -5.95
CA PHE A 12 -11.22 -27.81 -5.76
C PHE A 12 -10.93 -27.24 -4.37
N LEU A 13 -10.98 -28.04 -3.33
CA LEU A 13 -10.66 -27.59 -1.97
C LEU A 13 -9.22 -27.17 -1.82
N ILE A 14 -8.27 -27.88 -2.48
CA ILE A 14 -6.85 -27.50 -2.47
C ILE A 14 -6.64 -26.21 -3.24
N ALA A 15 -7.40 -25.98 -4.30
CA ALA A 15 -7.31 -24.75 -5.10
C ALA A 15 -8.03 -23.57 -4.46
N ALA A 16 -8.76 -23.75 -3.34
CA ALA A 16 -9.38 -22.64 -2.64
C ALA A 16 -8.31 -21.62 -2.23
N PRO A 17 -8.51 -20.32 -2.52
CA PRO A 17 -7.50 -19.34 -2.24
C PRO A 17 -7.26 -19.22 -0.74
N LEU A 18 -5.99 -19.30 -0.36
CA LEU A 18 -5.58 -18.94 0.99
C LEU A 18 -5.55 -17.43 1.07
N GLN A 19 -6.24 -16.89 2.05
CA GLN A 19 -6.23 -15.47 2.29
C GLN A 19 -4.85 -15.04 2.73
N ALA A 20 -4.16 -14.32 1.87
CA ALA A 20 -2.92 -13.64 2.21
C ALA A 20 -3.24 -12.22 2.63
N HIS A 21 -2.47 -11.69 3.59
CA HIS A 21 -2.59 -10.29 3.94
C HIS A 21 -2.08 -9.42 2.79
N ASN A 22 -2.83 -8.41 2.45
CA ASN A 22 -2.50 -7.48 1.40
C ASN A 22 -1.80 -6.26 1.99
N ALA A 23 -0.69 -5.89 1.38
CA ALA A 23 -0.04 -4.62 1.68
C ALA A 23 -0.79 -3.49 0.98
N TRP A 24 -0.95 -2.36 1.67
CA TRP A 24 -1.63 -1.20 1.11
C TRP A 24 -1.03 0.09 1.64
N ILE A 25 -1.22 1.14 0.84
CA ILE A 25 -0.80 2.51 1.13
C ILE A 25 -2.01 3.41 0.93
N LYS A 26 -2.38 4.16 1.96
CA LYS A 26 -3.55 5.03 1.93
C LYS A 26 -3.13 6.47 2.17
N PRO A 27 -3.25 7.36 1.18
CA PRO A 27 -2.99 8.78 1.39
C PRO A 27 -4.16 9.48 2.10
N SER A 28 -3.86 10.55 2.80
CA SER A 28 -4.89 11.41 3.40
C SER A 28 -5.71 12.13 2.34
N THR A 29 -5.11 12.37 1.18
CA THR A 29 -5.77 12.90 -0.01
C THR A 29 -5.03 12.45 -1.25
N THR A 30 -5.70 12.41 -2.39
CA THR A 30 -5.08 12.10 -3.69
C THR A 30 -4.90 13.34 -4.55
N THR A 31 -5.40 14.49 -4.11
CA THR A 31 -5.29 15.76 -4.81
C THR A 31 -4.96 16.86 -3.81
N VAL A 32 -3.91 17.63 -4.11
CA VAL A 32 -3.51 18.77 -3.30
C VAL A 32 -3.42 19.98 -4.19
N ALA A 33 -4.05 21.08 -3.78
CA ALA A 33 -4.00 22.35 -4.49
C ALA A 33 -2.92 23.27 -3.93
N GLY A 34 -2.41 24.16 -4.77
CA GLY A 34 -1.42 25.16 -4.38
C GLY A 34 -0.01 24.85 -4.90
N GLU A 35 0.96 25.64 -4.45
CA GLU A 35 2.34 25.51 -4.90
C GLU A 35 3.11 24.43 -4.13
N SER A 36 2.71 24.14 -2.92
CA SER A 36 3.26 23.04 -2.12
C SER A 36 2.20 22.53 -1.16
N GLY A 37 2.36 21.30 -0.71
CA GLY A 37 1.42 20.72 0.23
C GLY A 37 2.01 19.50 0.90
N TRP A 38 1.32 19.03 1.94
CA TRP A 38 1.69 17.85 2.69
C TRP A 38 0.61 16.80 2.58
N VAL A 39 1.03 15.57 2.44
CA VAL A 39 0.12 14.42 2.46
C VAL A 39 0.66 13.41 3.47
N THR A 40 -0.22 12.92 4.33
CA THR A 40 0.09 11.85 5.26
C THR A 40 -0.36 10.52 4.70
N PHE A 41 0.46 9.51 4.85
CA PHE A 41 0.18 8.17 4.35
C PHE A 41 0.10 7.19 5.51
N ASP A 42 -0.88 6.30 5.44
CA ASP A 42 -0.97 5.11 6.27
C ASP A 42 -0.55 3.89 5.45
N VAL A 43 0.30 3.05 6.00
CA VAL A 43 0.76 1.84 5.33
C VAL A 43 0.67 0.64 6.28
N ALA A 44 0.15 -0.45 5.76
CA ALA A 44 -0.02 -1.67 6.55
C ALA A 44 -0.20 -2.88 5.65
N ALA A 45 -0.22 -4.05 6.27
CA ALA A 45 -0.65 -5.29 5.65
C ALA A 45 -1.80 -5.86 6.47
N SER A 46 -2.90 -6.15 5.83
CA SER A 46 -4.10 -6.62 6.50
C SER A 46 -4.95 -7.52 5.59
N THR A 47 -5.94 -8.17 6.15
CA THR A 47 -6.88 -8.99 5.39
C THR A 47 -7.76 -8.10 4.51
N ASP A 48 -8.29 -7.04 5.09
CA ASP A 48 -9.11 -6.07 4.38
C ASP A 48 -8.29 -4.82 4.08
N VAL A 49 -8.34 -4.38 2.82
CA VAL A 49 -7.63 -3.17 2.38
C VAL A 49 -8.14 -1.95 3.16
N TYR A 50 -7.21 -1.13 3.62
CA TYR A 50 -7.44 0.09 4.39
C TYR A 50 -8.01 -0.14 5.80
N ASN A 51 -8.05 -1.39 6.25
CA ASN A 51 -8.42 -1.71 7.62
C ASN A 51 -7.19 -2.25 8.36
N ALA A 52 -6.58 -1.42 9.19
CA ALA A 52 -5.33 -1.74 9.86
C ALA A 52 -5.59 -2.65 11.07
N ASP A 53 -5.75 -3.93 10.80
CA ASP A 53 -6.10 -4.93 11.81
C ASP A 53 -5.03 -6.02 12.00
N HIS A 54 -3.92 -5.96 11.29
CA HIS A 54 -2.92 -7.03 11.33
C HIS A 54 -1.54 -6.54 11.73
N ARG A 55 -0.82 -5.87 10.83
CA ARG A 55 0.56 -5.44 11.12
C ARG A 55 0.95 -4.20 10.31
N PRO A 56 1.92 -3.42 10.82
CA PRO A 56 2.45 -2.31 10.06
C PRO A 56 3.33 -2.79 8.91
N MET A 57 3.54 -1.93 7.94
CA MET A 57 4.53 -2.11 6.89
C MET A 57 5.79 -1.32 7.25
N GLY A 58 6.97 -1.91 7.00
CA GLY A 58 8.23 -1.22 7.25
C GLY A 58 8.41 -0.01 6.34
N LEU A 59 8.76 1.13 6.92
CA LEU A 59 8.93 2.37 6.17
C LEU A 59 10.17 2.36 5.27
N ASN A 60 11.16 1.55 5.58
CA ASN A 60 12.36 1.38 4.74
C ASN A 60 12.05 0.78 3.36
N MET A 61 10.86 0.23 3.18
CA MET A 61 10.41 -0.33 1.91
C MET A 61 9.70 0.71 1.04
N ILE A 62 9.42 1.89 1.57
CA ILE A 62 8.66 2.93 0.87
C ILE A 62 9.60 3.74 -0.02
N LYS A 63 9.16 3.97 -1.26
CA LYS A 63 9.79 4.85 -2.22
C LYS A 63 8.81 5.90 -2.70
N ALA A 64 9.24 7.15 -2.74
CA ALA A 64 8.44 8.24 -3.27
C ALA A 64 9.19 8.88 -4.43
N LEU A 65 8.54 9.02 -5.57
CA LEU A 65 9.08 9.65 -6.76
C LEU A 65 8.28 10.90 -7.10
N ALA A 66 8.99 12.01 -7.25
CA ALA A 66 8.41 13.26 -7.69
C ALA A 66 8.07 13.22 -9.20
N PRO A 67 7.29 14.18 -9.71
CA PRO A 67 6.91 14.21 -11.12
C PRO A 67 8.10 14.22 -12.09
N ASP A 68 9.24 14.77 -11.69
CA ASP A 68 10.46 14.79 -12.50
C ASP A 68 11.27 13.48 -12.43
N GLY A 69 10.79 12.48 -11.69
CA GLY A 69 11.45 11.19 -11.51
C GLY A 69 12.45 11.15 -10.37
N SER A 70 12.72 12.26 -9.70
CA SER A 70 13.64 12.29 -8.55
C SER A 70 13.01 11.61 -7.34
N GLU A 71 13.86 10.98 -6.51
CA GLU A 71 13.42 10.36 -5.28
C GLU A 71 13.25 11.41 -4.19
N ALA A 72 12.10 11.38 -3.54
CA ALA A 72 11.78 12.27 -2.44
C ALA A 72 11.93 11.55 -1.10
N GLN A 73 12.30 12.30 -0.07
CA GLN A 73 12.43 11.77 1.28
C GLN A 73 11.07 11.76 1.96
N ILE A 74 10.72 10.65 2.56
CA ILE A 74 9.57 10.61 3.47
C ILE A 74 9.98 11.21 4.82
N GLU A 75 9.03 11.85 5.48
CA GLU A 75 9.28 12.57 6.72
C GLU A 75 8.33 12.12 7.81
N ASN A 76 8.69 12.39 9.06
CA ASN A 76 7.85 12.11 10.23
C ASN A 76 7.37 10.65 10.29
N GLY A 77 8.26 9.73 9.92
CA GLY A 77 7.94 8.30 9.92
C GLY A 77 7.70 7.78 11.33
N SER A 78 6.65 6.98 11.47
CA SER A 78 6.29 6.35 12.76
C SER A 78 5.69 4.97 12.48
N THR A 79 6.13 3.99 13.25
CA THR A 79 5.62 2.63 13.13
C THR A 79 4.91 2.26 14.43
N GLY A 80 3.62 1.98 14.31
CA GLY A 80 2.79 1.55 15.43
C GLY A 80 2.57 0.04 15.42
N GLN A 81 1.60 -0.38 16.20
CA GLN A 81 1.26 -1.80 16.33
C GLN A 81 0.61 -2.37 15.07
N LEU A 82 -0.25 -1.59 14.42
CA LEU A 82 -1.07 -2.05 13.30
C LEU A 82 -0.71 -1.38 11.98
N ARG A 83 -0.15 -0.19 12.03
CA ARG A 83 0.19 0.58 10.83
C ARG A 83 1.41 1.44 11.06
N SER A 84 2.06 1.80 9.96
CA SER A 84 3.06 2.87 9.92
C SER A 84 2.47 4.09 9.26
N THR A 85 2.98 5.26 9.62
CA THR A 85 2.57 6.53 9.01
C THR A 85 3.80 7.32 8.62
N PHE A 86 3.66 8.14 7.60
CA PHE A 86 4.69 9.10 7.21
C PHE A 86 4.06 10.28 6.48
N ASP A 87 4.82 11.37 6.42
CA ASP A 87 4.43 12.56 5.69
C ASP A 87 5.31 12.71 4.45
N LEU A 88 4.73 13.27 3.40
CA LEU A 88 5.44 13.61 2.18
C LEU A 88 5.16 15.05 1.83
N HIS A 89 6.22 15.83 1.62
CA HIS A 89 6.11 17.21 1.17
C HIS A 89 6.12 17.24 -0.36
N LEU A 90 5.00 17.65 -0.94
CA LEU A 90 4.85 17.77 -2.38
C LEU A 90 5.36 19.14 -2.82
N THR A 91 6.49 19.16 -3.48
CA THR A 91 7.20 20.38 -3.88
C THR A 91 7.07 20.70 -5.37
N GLN A 92 6.49 19.81 -6.15
CA GLN A 92 6.32 19.96 -7.58
C GLN A 92 4.89 19.62 -7.96
N GLN A 93 4.34 20.36 -8.90
CA GLN A 93 3.05 20.00 -9.49
C GLN A 93 3.22 18.83 -10.47
N GLY A 94 2.26 17.95 -10.51
CA GLY A 94 2.26 16.78 -11.37
C GLY A 94 1.87 15.52 -10.62
N THR A 95 2.22 14.39 -11.18
CA THR A 95 1.90 13.08 -10.61
C THR A 95 3.04 12.56 -9.77
N TRP A 96 2.76 12.28 -8.51
CA TRP A 96 3.69 11.65 -7.58
C TRP A 96 3.40 10.16 -7.48
N ARG A 97 4.43 9.37 -7.32
CA ARG A 97 4.32 7.92 -7.20
C ARG A 97 4.94 7.46 -5.89
N ILE A 98 4.14 6.79 -5.09
CA ILE A 98 4.56 6.26 -3.80
C ILE A 98 4.26 4.76 -3.79
N GLY A 99 5.24 3.97 -3.45
CA GLY A 99 5.02 2.54 -3.47
C GLY A 99 6.14 1.72 -2.89
N THR A 100 5.90 0.43 -2.94
CA THR A 100 6.88 -0.63 -2.67
C THR A 100 6.83 -1.60 -3.84
N GLU A 101 7.57 -2.69 -3.76
CA GLU A 101 7.47 -3.75 -4.77
C GLU A 101 6.11 -4.45 -4.77
N SER A 102 5.38 -4.41 -3.65
CA SER A 102 4.13 -5.15 -3.48
C SER A 102 2.88 -4.27 -3.43
N ALA A 103 3.03 -2.97 -3.26
CA ALA A 103 1.90 -2.04 -3.19
C ALA A 103 2.33 -0.66 -3.64
N GLY A 104 1.39 0.11 -4.20
CA GLY A 104 1.69 1.45 -4.64
C GLY A 104 0.44 2.32 -4.75
N VAL A 105 0.67 3.63 -4.68
CA VAL A 105 -0.35 4.66 -4.85
C VAL A 105 0.19 5.71 -5.83
N THR A 106 -0.67 6.17 -6.71
CA THR A 106 -0.37 7.25 -7.64
C THR A 106 -1.40 8.35 -7.45
N GLY A 107 -0.94 9.58 -7.30
CA GLY A 107 -1.79 10.73 -7.14
C GLY A 107 -1.31 11.90 -7.97
N SER A 108 -2.21 12.85 -8.23
CA SER A 108 -1.90 14.08 -8.94
C SER A 108 -1.89 15.27 -8.00
N TYR A 109 -0.99 16.16 -8.27
CA TYR A 109 -0.79 17.38 -7.49
C TYR A 109 -0.87 18.63 -8.39
#